data_2333601a052cbea3ed06aa883c021c6f
#
_entry.id   2333601a052cbea3ed06aa883c021c6f
#
_cell.length_a   1.000
_cell.length_b   1.000
_cell.length_c   1.000
_cell.angle_alpha   90.00
_cell.angle_beta   90.00
_cell.angle_gamma   90.00
#
_symmetry.space_group_name_H-M   'P 1'
#
loop_
_entity.id
_entity.type
_entity.pdbx_description
1 polymer ?
#
loop_
_entity_poly.entity_id
_entity_poly.type
_entity_poly.pdbx_seq_one_letter_code
_entity_poly.pdbx_strand_id
1 'polypeptide(L)'
;GDEFGHWFRGDIVGILCAQFLGAQAVVTPVSCNTAIELSRAFPHIARTRIGSPYVIAGMSEMIASGKLNVVGFEANGGFLLGSLINKNGKRLLPLMTRDAVLPMLAILTLAKDKGCALSELLNDFPARYTGSDRLQSFPVEESRRILEALSVSTEAISALLVSIGGHAMNIDLTDGLRIYLDNGE
;
A
#
# COMPACT_ATOMS: atom_id res chain seq x y z
N GLY A 1 -6.86 15.68 -3.21
CA GLY A 1 -7.34 15.98 -1.86
C GLY A 1 -8.84 15.95 -1.80
N ASP A 2 -9.38 16.04 -0.58
CA ASP A 2 -10.81 16.17 -0.33
C ASP A 2 -11.31 17.62 -0.53
N GLU A 3 -12.58 17.88 -0.25
CA GLU A 3 -13.24 19.19 -0.36
C GLU A 3 -12.69 20.23 0.64
N PHE A 4 -11.97 19.79 1.68
CA PHE A 4 -11.30 20.67 2.65
C PHE A 4 -9.82 20.91 2.32
N GLY A 5 -9.31 20.28 1.25
CA GLY A 5 -7.92 20.37 0.85
C GLY A 5 -6.99 19.39 1.58
N HIS A 6 -7.51 18.44 2.37
CA HIS A 6 -6.69 17.41 2.99
C HIS A 6 -6.21 16.42 1.92
N TRP A 7 -4.93 16.14 1.95
CA TRP A 7 -4.33 15.25 0.98
C TRP A 7 -4.60 13.77 1.30
N PHE A 8 -5.07 13.04 0.31
CA PHE A 8 -5.15 11.60 0.38
C PHE A 8 -3.83 10.99 -0.07
N ARG A 9 -3.24 10.20 0.78
CA ARG A 9 -2.05 9.46 0.44
C ARG A 9 -2.34 8.45 -0.68
N GLY A 10 -1.37 8.22 -1.58
CA GLY A 10 -1.59 7.43 -2.78
C GLY A 10 -1.99 5.98 -2.54
N ASP A 11 -1.52 5.36 -1.46
CA ASP A 11 -1.94 4.01 -1.07
C ASP A 11 -3.40 3.95 -0.60
N ILE A 12 -3.89 4.96 0.12
CA ILE A 12 -5.31 5.07 0.49
C ILE A 12 -6.18 5.22 -0.77
N VAL A 13 -5.75 6.08 -1.70
CA VAL A 13 -6.39 6.22 -3.02
C VAL A 13 -6.41 4.88 -3.76
N GLY A 14 -5.29 4.14 -3.72
CA GLY A 14 -5.17 2.81 -4.33
C GLY A 14 -6.13 1.78 -3.73
N ILE A 15 -6.28 1.75 -2.40
CA ILE A 15 -7.21 0.84 -1.72
C ILE A 15 -8.66 1.16 -2.11
N LEU A 16 -9.05 2.43 -2.04
CA LEU A 16 -10.42 2.86 -2.43
C LEU A 16 -10.74 2.53 -3.90
N CYS A 17 -9.77 2.75 -4.79
CA CYS A 17 -9.91 2.39 -6.20
C CYS A 17 -10.05 0.88 -6.38
N ALA A 18 -9.22 0.07 -5.72
CA ALA A 18 -9.30 -1.39 -5.75
C ALA A 18 -10.65 -1.92 -5.24
N GLN A 19 -11.18 -1.35 -4.15
CA GLN A 19 -12.51 -1.66 -3.64
C GLN A 19 -13.61 -1.30 -4.66
N PHE A 20 -13.55 -0.09 -5.22
CA PHE A 20 -14.50 0.34 -6.24
C PHE A 20 -14.53 -0.59 -7.44
N LEU A 21 -13.37 -1.04 -7.89
CA LEU A 21 -13.24 -1.96 -9.02
C LEU A 21 -13.64 -3.41 -8.70
N GLY A 22 -13.83 -3.77 -7.43
CA GLY A 22 -14.11 -5.13 -7.01
C GLY A 22 -12.90 -6.04 -7.18
N ALA A 23 -11.71 -5.53 -6.87
CA ALA A 23 -10.48 -6.32 -6.91
C ALA A 23 -10.56 -7.51 -5.96
N GLN A 24 -10.07 -8.67 -6.39
CA GLN A 24 -9.96 -9.88 -5.57
C GLN A 24 -8.52 -10.13 -5.13
N ALA A 25 -7.56 -9.64 -5.90
CA ALA A 25 -6.15 -9.76 -5.59
C ALA A 25 -5.47 -8.40 -5.76
N VAL A 26 -4.69 -8.02 -4.74
CA VAL A 26 -3.98 -6.75 -4.70
C VAL A 26 -2.51 -6.98 -4.45
N VAL A 27 -1.68 -6.32 -5.24
CA VAL A 27 -0.22 -6.34 -5.07
C VAL A 27 0.26 -4.92 -4.79
N THR A 28 1.01 -4.75 -3.70
CA THR A 28 1.45 -3.43 -3.26
C THR A 28 2.80 -3.51 -2.52
N PRO A 29 3.64 -2.47 -2.58
CA PRO A 29 4.90 -2.48 -1.86
C PRO A 29 4.75 -2.52 -0.33
N VAL A 30 5.79 -2.97 0.35
CA VAL A 30 5.87 -2.98 1.82
C VAL A 30 5.73 -1.58 2.45
N SER A 31 6.00 -0.52 1.70
CA SER A 31 5.86 0.88 2.15
C SER A 31 4.41 1.39 2.16
N CYS A 32 3.46 0.65 1.60
CA CYS A 32 2.05 1.04 1.61
C CYS A 32 1.40 0.75 2.95
N ASN A 33 0.39 1.55 3.28
CA ASN A 33 -0.35 1.51 4.53
C ASN A 33 -0.97 0.13 4.80
N THR A 34 -0.89 -0.34 6.05
CA THR A 34 -1.46 -1.62 6.50
C THR A 34 -2.99 -1.60 6.64
N ALA A 35 -3.64 -0.47 6.39
CA ALA A 35 -5.09 -0.41 6.27
C ALA A 35 -5.64 -1.39 5.22
N ILE A 36 -4.82 -1.78 4.23
CA ILE A 36 -5.24 -2.77 3.22
C ILE A 36 -5.58 -4.12 3.86
N GLU A 37 -4.74 -4.65 4.74
CA GLU A 37 -4.98 -5.90 5.45
C GLU A 37 -6.11 -5.76 6.47
N LEU A 38 -6.11 -4.66 7.22
CA LEU A 38 -7.10 -4.40 8.27
C LEU A 38 -8.51 -4.20 7.70
N SER A 39 -8.63 -3.68 6.48
CA SER A 39 -9.92 -3.51 5.82
C SER A 39 -10.64 -4.82 5.52
N ARG A 40 -9.89 -5.94 5.45
CA ARG A 40 -10.39 -7.27 5.07
C ARG A 40 -11.18 -7.28 3.76
N ALA A 41 -10.97 -6.27 2.91
CA ALA A 41 -11.73 -6.08 1.68
C ALA A 41 -11.24 -7.00 0.54
N PHE A 42 -10.02 -7.52 0.64
CA PHE A 42 -9.40 -8.27 -0.44
C PHE A 42 -9.02 -9.68 0.00
N PRO A 43 -9.50 -10.72 -0.71
CA PRO A 43 -9.17 -12.13 -0.40
C PRO A 43 -7.66 -12.44 -0.51
N HIS A 44 -6.98 -11.75 -1.42
CA HIS A 44 -5.57 -11.99 -1.69
C HIS A 44 -4.77 -10.69 -1.71
N ILE A 45 -3.77 -10.60 -0.87
CA ILE A 45 -2.84 -9.47 -0.80
C ILE A 45 -1.43 -10.03 -0.89
N ALA A 46 -0.58 -9.40 -1.73
CA ALA A 46 0.86 -9.67 -1.75
C ALA A 46 1.63 -8.39 -1.56
N ARG A 47 2.65 -8.46 -0.72
CA ARG A 47 3.61 -7.38 -0.49
C ARG A 47 4.86 -7.61 -1.32
N THR A 48 5.37 -6.54 -1.93
CA THR A 48 6.58 -6.57 -2.76
C THR A 48 7.60 -5.54 -2.29
N ARG A 49 8.77 -5.59 -2.89
CA ARG A 49 9.74 -4.49 -2.83
C ARG A 49 9.13 -3.23 -3.45
N ILE A 50 9.70 -2.07 -3.09
CA ILE A 50 9.28 -0.77 -3.63
C ILE A 50 9.70 -0.65 -5.09
N GLY A 51 8.73 -0.31 -5.93
CA GLY A 51 8.92 -0.05 -7.35
C GLY A 51 7.97 -0.83 -8.26
N SER A 52 7.45 -0.14 -9.28
CA SER A 52 6.49 -0.71 -10.24
C SER A 52 6.92 -2.05 -10.86
N PRO A 53 8.21 -2.30 -11.18
CA PRO A 53 8.60 -3.60 -11.73
C PRO A 53 8.29 -4.78 -10.80
N TYR A 54 8.46 -4.60 -9.50
CA TYR A 54 8.15 -5.64 -8.51
C TYR A 54 6.64 -5.83 -8.35
N VAL A 55 5.88 -4.74 -8.36
CA VAL A 55 4.41 -4.80 -8.35
C VAL A 55 3.89 -5.54 -9.58
N ILE A 56 4.42 -5.24 -10.77
CA ILE A 56 4.05 -5.92 -12.02
C ILE A 56 4.39 -7.41 -11.98
N ALA A 57 5.57 -7.77 -11.48
CA ALA A 57 5.96 -9.16 -11.30
C ALA A 57 4.99 -9.92 -10.37
N GLY A 58 4.70 -9.36 -9.19
CA GLY A 58 3.74 -9.94 -8.26
C GLY A 58 2.32 -10.06 -8.82
N MET A 59 1.86 -9.06 -9.61
CA MET A 59 0.58 -9.16 -10.32
C MET A 59 0.57 -10.29 -11.34
N SER A 60 1.67 -10.47 -12.08
CA SER A 60 1.80 -11.56 -13.05
C SER A 60 1.78 -12.93 -12.37
N GLU A 61 2.41 -13.08 -11.20
CA GLU A 61 2.36 -14.30 -10.39
C GLU A 61 0.94 -14.58 -9.87
N MET A 62 0.22 -13.57 -9.39
CA MET A 62 -1.18 -13.70 -8.99
C MET A 62 -2.06 -14.18 -10.15
N ILE A 63 -1.90 -13.60 -11.35
CA ILE A 63 -2.63 -13.98 -12.55
C ILE A 63 -2.27 -15.41 -12.96
N ALA A 64 -1.00 -15.77 -12.96
CA ALA A 64 -0.53 -17.12 -13.29
C ALA A 64 -1.07 -18.18 -12.32
N SER A 65 -1.29 -17.81 -11.05
CA SER A 65 -1.92 -18.66 -10.03
C SER A 65 -3.46 -18.70 -10.12
N GLY A 66 -4.05 -18.13 -11.17
CA GLY A 66 -5.50 -18.15 -11.42
C GLY A 66 -6.32 -17.14 -10.62
N LYS A 67 -5.67 -16.13 -10.01
CA LYS A 67 -6.41 -15.05 -9.32
C LYS A 67 -7.08 -14.12 -10.33
N LEU A 68 -8.29 -13.69 -9.99
CA LEU A 68 -9.09 -12.80 -10.84
C LEU A 68 -9.09 -11.37 -10.29
N ASN A 69 -9.44 -10.40 -11.15
CA ASN A 69 -9.54 -8.99 -10.79
C ASN A 69 -8.28 -8.49 -10.06
N VAL A 70 -7.11 -8.80 -10.65
CA VAL A 70 -5.80 -8.46 -10.08
C VAL A 70 -5.48 -7.00 -10.36
N VAL A 71 -5.12 -6.27 -9.31
CA VAL A 71 -4.66 -4.88 -9.41
C VAL A 71 -3.38 -4.69 -8.60
N GLY A 72 -2.66 -3.60 -8.87
CA GLY A 72 -1.52 -3.19 -8.07
C GLY A 72 -1.53 -1.68 -7.85
N PHE A 73 -0.90 -1.22 -6.78
CA PHE A 73 -0.70 0.21 -6.55
C PHE A 73 0.50 0.49 -5.65
N GLU A 74 0.96 1.72 -5.68
CA GLU A 74 2.10 2.21 -4.91
C GLU A 74 1.69 3.39 -4.02
N ALA A 75 2.46 3.66 -2.97
CA ALA A 75 2.22 4.78 -2.05
C ALA A 75 2.27 6.16 -2.71
N ASN A 76 2.89 6.26 -3.89
CA ASN A 76 2.96 7.49 -4.70
C ASN A 76 1.68 7.77 -5.52
N GLY A 77 0.67 6.86 -5.48
CA GLY A 77 -0.59 6.99 -6.20
C GLY A 77 -0.62 6.34 -7.59
N GLY A 78 0.48 5.70 -8.01
CA GLY A 78 0.48 4.89 -9.23
C GLY A 78 -0.41 3.67 -9.07
N PHE A 79 -1.40 3.49 -9.96
CA PHE A 79 -2.31 2.35 -9.98
C PHE A 79 -2.09 1.53 -11.26
N LEU A 80 -2.15 0.21 -11.13
CA LEU A 80 -1.96 -0.73 -12.24
C LEU A 80 -3.13 -1.70 -12.32
N LEU A 81 -3.64 -1.92 -13.52
CA LEU A 81 -4.71 -2.87 -13.78
C LEU A 81 -4.12 -4.14 -14.40
N GLY A 82 -4.04 -5.22 -13.61
CA GLY A 82 -3.38 -6.48 -14.02
C GLY A 82 -4.24 -7.36 -14.88
N SER A 83 -5.54 -7.37 -14.67
CA SER A 83 -6.47 -8.23 -15.39
C SER A 83 -7.69 -7.46 -15.89
N LEU A 84 -8.44 -8.08 -16.80
CA LEU A 84 -9.72 -7.55 -17.26
C LEU A 84 -10.68 -7.44 -16.08
N ILE A 85 -11.26 -6.26 -15.87
CA ILE A 85 -12.32 -6.02 -14.90
C ILE A 85 -13.60 -5.60 -15.62
N ASN A 86 -14.72 -6.23 -15.26
CA ASN A 86 -16.03 -5.81 -15.71
C ASN A 86 -16.71 -4.97 -14.62
N LYS A 87 -17.05 -3.74 -14.94
CA LYS A 87 -17.72 -2.81 -14.01
C LYS A 87 -18.88 -2.13 -14.70
N ASN A 88 -20.08 -2.28 -14.13
CA ASN A 88 -21.32 -1.66 -14.66
C ASN A 88 -21.53 -1.91 -16.16
N GLY A 89 -21.30 -3.16 -16.61
CA GLY A 89 -21.45 -3.54 -18.02
C GLY A 89 -20.33 -3.06 -18.95
N LYS A 90 -19.33 -2.35 -18.41
CA LYS A 90 -18.16 -1.87 -19.18
C LYS A 90 -16.93 -2.72 -18.83
N ARG A 91 -16.07 -2.90 -19.84
CA ARG A 91 -14.82 -3.66 -19.73
C ARG A 91 -13.64 -2.69 -19.56
N LEU A 92 -12.91 -2.85 -18.49
CA LEU A 92 -11.62 -2.21 -18.27
C LEU A 92 -10.51 -3.18 -18.66
N LEU A 93 -9.76 -2.85 -19.68
CA LEU A 93 -8.66 -3.71 -20.18
C LEU A 93 -7.45 -3.58 -19.29
N PRO A 94 -6.61 -4.65 -19.18
CA PRO A 94 -5.37 -4.58 -18.43
C PRO A 94 -4.47 -3.43 -18.90
N LEU A 95 -3.84 -2.76 -17.96
CA LEU A 95 -2.86 -1.69 -18.20
C LEU A 95 -1.72 -1.86 -17.18
N MET A 96 -0.64 -2.52 -17.62
CA MET A 96 0.52 -2.83 -16.79
C MET A 96 1.50 -1.65 -16.70
N THR A 97 0.97 -0.44 -16.64
CA THR A 97 1.72 0.78 -16.38
C THR A 97 0.94 1.65 -15.42
N ARG A 98 1.64 2.59 -14.78
CA ARG A 98 1.02 3.48 -13.80
C ARG A 98 -0.02 4.38 -14.44
N ASP A 99 -1.22 4.32 -13.93
CA ASP A 99 -2.35 5.18 -14.29
C ASP A 99 -2.75 6.01 -13.05
N ALA A 100 -2.70 7.32 -13.17
CA ALA A 100 -3.13 8.24 -12.12
C ALA A 100 -4.58 8.72 -12.34
N VAL A 101 -5.14 8.55 -13.52
CA VAL A 101 -6.47 9.04 -13.87
C VAL A 101 -7.57 8.09 -13.40
N LEU A 102 -7.37 6.78 -13.60
CA LEU A 102 -8.31 5.75 -13.17
C LEU A 102 -8.66 5.85 -11.67
N PRO A 103 -7.70 5.94 -10.73
CA PRO A 103 -8.04 6.08 -9.31
C PRO A 103 -8.78 7.38 -8.99
N MET A 104 -8.49 8.49 -9.66
CA MET A 104 -9.26 9.73 -9.47
C MET A 104 -10.73 9.58 -9.87
N LEU A 105 -10.98 9.02 -11.05
CA LEU A 105 -12.33 8.75 -11.54
C LEU A 105 -13.07 7.73 -10.68
N ALA A 106 -12.37 6.69 -10.23
CA ALA A 106 -12.92 5.66 -9.36
C ALA A 106 -13.41 6.23 -8.03
N ILE A 107 -12.61 7.07 -7.38
CA ILE A 107 -12.95 7.68 -6.09
C ILE A 107 -14.10 8.67 -6.22
N LEU A 108 -14.09 9.52 -7.26
CA LEU A 108 -15.20 10.45 -7.52
C LEU A 108 -16.50 9.71 -7.79
N THR A 109 -16.44 8.61 -8.55
CA THR A 109 -17.61 7.79 -8.81
C THR A 109 -18.08 7.07 -7.54
N LEU A 110 -17.14 6.55 -6.74
CA LEU A 110 -17.45 5.89 -5.46
C LEU A 110 -18.17 6.85 -4.49
N ALA A 111 -17.69 8.08 -4.35
CA ALA A 111 -18.33 9.11 -3.53
C ALA A 111 -19.73 9.43 -4.03
N LYS A 112 -19.89 9.60 -5.36
CA LYS A 112 -21.19 9.81 -6.00
C LYS A 112 -22.14 8.64 -5.76
N ASP A 113 -21.68 7.40 -5.95
CA ASP A 113 -22.53 6.20 -5.77
C ASP A 113 -22.95 6.02 -4.30
N LYS A 114 -22.10 6.42 -3.36
CA LYS A 114 -22.43 6.42 -1.92
C LYS A 114 -23.24 7.64 -1.48
N GLY A 115 -23.34 8.68 -2.29
CA GLY A 115 -24.00 9.94 -1.93
C GLY A 115 -23.30 10.69 -0.80
N CYS A 116 -21.97 10.61 -0.72
CA CYS A 116 -21.17 11.20 0.35
C CYS A 116 -20.04 12.10 -0.20
N ALA A 117 -19.48 12.94 0.66
CA ALA A 117 -18.32 13.75 0.34
C ALA A 117 -17.03 12.89 0.24
N LEU A 118 -15.98 13.41 -0.37
CA LEU A 118 -14.71 12.66 -0.50
C LEU A 118 -14.09 12.36 0.85
N SER A 119 -14.12 13.31 1.78
CA SER A 119 -13.61 13.12 3.16
C SER A 119 -14.33 11.98 3.90
N GLU A 120 -15.62 11.79 3.64
CA GLU A 120 -16.44 10.79 4.30
C GLU A 120 -16.12 9.35 3.83
N LEU A 121 -15.45 9.19 2.67
CA LEU A 121 -15.00 7.88 2.19
C LEU A 121 -14.03 7.20 3.15
N LEU A 122 -13.38 7.95 4.04
CA LEU A 122 -12.42 7.42 5.01
C LEU A 122 -13.05 7.08 6.36
N ASN A 123 -14.31 7.42 6.60
CA ASN A 123 -14.98 7.18 7.90
C ASN A 123 -15.04 5.69 8.27
N ASP A 124 -15.19 4.82 7.27
CA ASP A 124 -15.22 3.36 7.45
C ASP A 124 -13.84 2.71 7.31
N PHE A 125 -12.78 3.53 7.15
CA PHE A 125 -11.43 3.02 6.95
C PHE A 125 -10.76 2.72 8.30
N PRO A 126 -9.95 1.66 8.39
CA PRO A 126 -9.15 1.43 9.58
C PRO A 126 -8.26 2.64 9.87
N ALA A 127 -8.28 3.12 11.12
CA ALA A 127 -7.46 4.24 11.55
C ALA A 127 -5.98 3.85 11.56
N ARG A 128 -5.31 4.10 10.43
CA ARG A 128 -3.88 3.86 10.23
C ARG A 128 -3.22 5.11 9.68
N TYR A 129 -2.35 5.69 10.46
CA TYR A 129 -1.61 6.89 10.10
C TYR A 129 -0.23 6.51 9.60
N THR A 130 0.28 7.26 8.63
CA THR A 130 1.60 7.03 8.04
C THR A 130 2.38 8.33 8.07
N GLY A 131 3.57 8.30 8.66
CA GLY A 131 4.58 9.34 8.55
C GLY A 131 5.70 8.89 7.62
N SER A 132 6.38 9.82 6.97
CA SER A 132 7.60 9.55 6.22
C SER A 132 8.56 10.72 6.35
N ASP A 133 9.82 10.40 6.52
CA ASP A 133 10.88 11.40 6.58
C ASP A 133 12.11 10.91 5.82
N ARG A 134 13.06 11.80 5.58
CA ARG A 134 14.24 11.51 4.79
C ARG A 134 15.45 12.27 5.34
N LEU A 135 16.50 11.53 5.65
CA LEU A 135 17.81 12.08 5.91
C LEU A 135 18.53 12.33 4.59
N GLN A 136 18.78 13.62 4.28
CA GLN A 136 19.53 13.99 3.08
C GLN A 136 21.04 13.85 3.34
N SER A 137 21.78 13.46 2.29
CA SER A 137 23.25 13.36 2.33
C SER A 137 23.79 12.42 3.42
N PHE A 138 22.97 11.46 3.87
CA PHE A 138 23.45 10.46 4.82
C PHE A 138 24.36 9.44 4.10
N PRO A 139 25.57 9.11 4.65
CA PRO A 139 26.50 8.21 4.00
C PRO A 139 25.89 6.80 3.78
N VAL A 140 25.99 6.29 2.56
CA VAL A 140 25.43 4.98 2.19
C VAL A 140 26.03 3.84 3.02
N GLU A 141 27.35 3.89 3.26
CA GLU A 141 28.06 2.87 4.05
C GLU A 141 27.59 2.83 5.51
N GLU A 142 27.35 4.00 6.11
CA GLU A 142 26.79 4.09 7.46
C GLU A 142 25.35 3.55 7.50
N SER A 143 24.55 3.89 6.51
CA SER A 143 23.18 3.35 6.39
C SER A 143 23.20 1.82 6.31
N ARG A 144 24.08 1.26 5.47
CA ARG A 144 24.24 -0.20 5.34
C ARG A 144 24.67 -0.83 6.66
N ARG A 145 25.68 -0.30 7.31
CA ARG A 145 26.18 -0.80 8.60
C ARG A 145 25.11 -0.80 9.68
N ILE A 146 24.30 0.26 9.76
CA ILE A 146 23.19 0.37 10.71
C ILE A 146 22.13 -0.69 10.41
N LEU A 147 21.71 -0.80 9.15
CA LEU A 147 20.69 -1.78 8.75
C LEU A 147 21.15 -3.22 8.99
N GLU A 148 22.40 -3.54 8.69
CA GLU A 148 22.98 -4.86 8.97
C GLU A 148 22.98 -5.17 10.47
N ALA A 149 23.42 -4.23 11.31
CA ALA A 149 23.45 -4.41 12.75
C ALA A 149 22.03 -4.61 13.33
N LEU A 150 21.05 -3.84 12.88
CA LEU A 150 19.66 -3.96 13.32
C LEU A 150 18.99 -5.24 12.80
N SER A 151 19.37 -5.72 11.60
CA SER A 151 18.76 -6.92 11.01
C SER A 151 19.12 -8.22 11.74
N VAL A 152 20.19 -8.24 12.53
CA VAL A 152 20.70 -9.44 13.21
C VAL A 152 20.63 -9.39 14.74
N SER A 153 20.27 -8.24 15.33
CA SER A 153 20.25 -8.05 16.78
C SER A 153 18.93 -7.52 17.29
N THR A 154 18.20 -8.36 17.99
CA THR A 154 16.99 -8.00 18.74
C THR A 154 17.26 -6.98 19.83
N GLU A 155 18.44 -7.02 20.45
CA GLU A 155 18.86 -6.07 21.48
C GLU A 155 19.05 -4.67 20.88
N ALA A 156 19.66 -4.59 19.68
CA ALA A 156 19.85 -3.32 18.98
C ALA A 156 18.51 -2.71 18.56
N ILE A 157 17.57 -3.53 18.07
CA ILE A 157 16.21 -3.09 17.77
C ILE A 157 15.50 -2.61 19.04
N SER A 158 15.56 -3.38 20.11
CA SER A 158 14.94 -3.01 21.39
C SER A 158 15.49 -1.70 21.94
N ALA A 159 16.80 -1.47 21.87
CA ALA A 159 17.42 -0.22 22.26
C ALA A 159 16.93 0.98 21.41
N LEU A 160 16.76 0.78 20.11
CA LEU A 160 16.20 1.80 19.20
C LEU A 160 14.75 2.14 19.57
N LEU A 161 13.96 1.14 19.94
CA LEU A 161 12.52 1.31 20.21
C LEU A 161 12.21 1.87 21.60
N VAL A 162 13.17 1.90 22.53
CA VAL A 162 12.98 2.44 23.89
C VAL A 162 12.39 3.86 23.86
N SER A 163 12.82 4.70 22.91
CA SER A 163 12.38 6.09 22.80
C SER A 163 10.91 6.24 22.38
N ILE A 164 10.33 5.24 21.73
CA ILE A 164 8.94 5.24 21.26
C ILE A 164 8.04 4.28 22.05
N GLY A 165 8.58 3.56 23.01
CA GLY A 165 7.82 2.71 23.93
C GLY A 165 7.20 1.47 23.27
N GLY A 166 7.70 1.03 22.11
CA GLY A 166 7.22 -0.15 21.39
C GLY A 166 8.13 -1.37 21.59
N HIS A 167 7.56 -2.55 21.41
CA HIS A 167 8.31 -3.81 21.38
C HIS A 167 8.22 -4.44 19.98
N ALA A 168 9.39 -4.88 19.46
CA ALA A 168 9.42 -5.55 18.17
C ALA A 168 8.78 -6.94 18.26
N MET A 169 7.79 -7.20 17.40
CA MET A 169 7.13 -8.51 17.27
C MET A 169 7.71 -9.33 16.13
N ASN A 170 8.07 -8.68 15.05
CA ASN A 170 8.59 -9.31 13.86
C ASN A 170 9.40 -8.31 13.02
N ILE A 171 10.27 -8.82 12.17
CA ILE A 171 10.99 -8.03 11.17
C ILE A 171 10.72 -8.56 9.77
N ASP A 172 10.71 -7.67 8.79
CA ASP A 172 10.57 -7.97 7.38
C ASP A 172 11.71 -7.30 6.60
N LEU A 173 12.43 -8.11 5.85
CA LEU A 173 13.60 -7.70 5.05
C LEU A 173 13.30 -7.67 3.56
N THR A 174 12.02 -7.64 3.18
CA THR A 174 11.61 -7.61 1.78
C THR A 174 12.22 -6.43 1.03
N ASP A 175 12.26 -5.25 1.68
CA ASP A 175 12.90 -4.05 1.12
C ASP A 175 13.42 -3.15 2.25
N GLY A 176 14.69 -3.32 2.58
CA GLY A 176 15.29 -2.73 3.77
C GLY A 176 14.89 -3.45 5.06
N LEU A 177 14.82 -2.72 6.16
CA LEU A 177 14.39 -3.24 7.46
C LEU A 177 13.03 -2.65 7.84
N ARG A 178 12.03 -3.49 8.01
CA ARG A 178 10.73 -3.14 8.56
C ARG A 178 10.52 -3.87 9.88
N ILE A 179 10.12 -3.15 10.90
CA ILE A 179 9.89 -3.67 12.25
C ILE A 179 8.40 -3.56 12.54
N TYR A 180 7.77 -4.67 12.89
CA TYR A 180 6.38 -4.71 13.35
C TYR A 180 6.37 -4.61 14.87
N LEU A 181 5.56 -3.70 15.41
CA LEU A 181 5.46 -3.46 16.83
C LEU A 181 4.23 -4.16 17.44
N ASP A 182 4.27 -4.36 18.76
CA ASP A 182 3.20 -5.01 19.54
C ASP A 182 1.89 -4.19 19.58
N ASN A 183 1.96 -2.88 19.36
CA ASN A 183 0.79 -2.02 19.23
C ASN A 183 0.12 -2.11 17.85
N GLY A 184 0.64 -2.95 16.96
CA GLY A 184 0.12 -3.19 15.62
C GLY A 184 0.62 -2.21 14.56
N GLU A 185 1.66 -1.44 14.83
CA GLU A 185 2.32 -0.53 13.88
C GLU A 185 3.56 -1.16 13.23
#